data_e6ffc208ec5834d54875fa9ed3b083be
#
_entry.id   e6ffc208ec5834d54875fa9ed3b083be
#
_cell.length_a   1.000
_cell.length_b   1.000
_cell.length_c   1.000
_cell.angle_alpha   90.00
_cell.angle_beta   90.00
_cell.angle_gamma   90.00
#
_symmetry.space_group_name_H-M   'P 1'
#
loop_
_entity.id
_entity.type
_entity.pdbx_description
1 polymer ?
#
loop_
_entity_poly.entity_id
_entity_poly.type
_entity_poly.pdbx_seq_one_letter_code
_entity_poly.pdbx_strand_id
1 'polypeptide(L)'
;DGCFIAASAPNPSRWGILQSIDDNNHQKADIRMHENDFFNEDLLCALAGVAGEDNVLMSEPMREHTTFKIGGPADVFVTPDTEQGLVATLDTCYRCDLPLTIVGNGSDLLVGDKGIRGVVVALGKGLSDITVDGTHVTAAAGALLSDVAAAAAEAGLTGMEPISGIPGSVGGACYMNAGAYGA
;
A
#
# COMPACT_ATOMS: atom_id res chain seq x y z
N ASP A 1 21.62 9.29 21.35
CA ASP A 1 21.59 8.01 20.64
C ASP A 1 20.22 7.92 19.95
N GLY A 2 20.18 8.27 18.65
CA GLY A 2 18.94 8.38 17.89
C GLY A 2 18.42 7.00 17.47
N CYS A 3 17.09 6.86 17.44
CA CYS A 3 16.39 5.73 16.87
C CYS A 3 16.42 5.87 15.32
N PHE A 4 16.93 4.86 14.61
CA PHE A 4 16.84 4.80 13.15
C PHE A 4 15.69 3.88 12.74
N ILE A 5 14.74 4.42 11.99
CA ILE A 5 13.71 3.61 11.31
C ILE A 5 14.32 3.13 10.00
N ALA A 6 14.62 1.84 9.90
CA ALA A 6 15.00 1.22 8.65
C ALA A 6 13.74 0.63 7.99
N ALA A 7 13.16 1.34 7.03
CA ALA A 7 12.22 0.73 6.10
C ALA A 7 13.05 -0.14 5.15
N SER A 8 12.88 -1.47 5.16
CA SER A 8 13.50 -2.34 4.18
C SER A 8 12.80 -2.14 2.84
N ALA A 9 13.34 -1.27 2.00
CA ALA A 9 12.95 -1.21 0.60
C ALA A 9 13.43 -2.48 -0.11
N PRO A 10 12.63 -3.07 -1.02
CA PRO A 10 13.09 -4.17 -1.84
C PRO A 10 14.32 -3.73 -2.64
N ASN A 11 15.33 -4.61 -2.69
CA ASN A 11 16.63 -4.37 -3.31
C ASN A 11 16.46 -3.89 -4.77
N PRO A 12 16.92 -2.68 -5.13
CA PRO A 12 16.77 -2.12 -6.48
C PRO A 12 17.42 -2.95 -7.59
N SER A 13 18.36 -3.84 -7.27
CA SER A 13 19.04 -4.69 -8.25
C SER A 13 18.15 -5.79 -8.85
N ARG A 14 16.93 -6.03 -8.34
CA ARG A 14 15.96 -6.94 -8.95
C ARG A 14 15.15 -6.31 -10.09
N TRP A 15 15.21 -5.00 -10.27
CA TRP A 15 14.53 -4.26 -11.35
C TRP A 15 15.30 -4.25 -12.67
N GLY A 16 16.49 -4.87 -12.72
CA GLY A 16 17.41 -4.88 -13.87
C GLY A 16 17.08 -5.85 -15.01
N ILE A 17 15.92 -6.51 -15.05
CA ILE A 17 15.55 -7.44 -16.12
C ILE A 17 14.27 -6.95 -16.83
N LEU A 18 14.32 -5.78 -17.42
CA LEU A 18 13.35 -5.34 -18.45
C LEU A 18 14.03 -4.38 -19.41
N GLN A 19 15.07 -4.85 -20.10
CA GLN A 19 15.56 -4.26 -21.34
C GLN A 19 15.59 -5.36 -22.40
N SER A 20 14.49 -5.55 -23.08
CA SER A 20 14.33 -5.90 -24.49
C SER A 20 12.86 -6.20 -24.81
N ILE A 21 12.06 -5.19 -25.06
CA ILE A 21 10.86 -5.35 -25.87
C ILE A 21 11.01 -4.36 -27.02
N ASP A 22 11.03 -4.92 -28.23
CA ASP A 22 11.18 -4.23 -29.51
C ASP A 22 10.24 -3.04 -29.68
N ASP A 23 10.85 -1.90 -30.03
CA ASP A 23 10.21 -0.72 -30.60
C ASP A 23 9.72 -1.00 -32.03
N ASN A 24 8.59 -1.68 -32.20
CA ASN A 24 7.88 -1.68 -33.46
C ASN A 24 6.47 -2.31 -33.32
N ASN A 25 5.51 -1.52 -32.88
CA ASN A 25 4.17 -1.53 -33.46
C ASN A 25 3.30 -0.39 -32.92
N HIS A 26 3.43 0.79 -33.50
CA HIS A 26 2.47 1.86 -33.34
C HIS A 26 1.29 1.62 -34.29
N GLN A 27 0.33 0.82 -33.87
CA GLN A 27 -1.05 0.94 -34.33
C GLN A 27 -1.94 1.20 -33.13
N LYS A 28 -2.22 2.48 -32.87
CA LYS A 28 -3.32 2.90 -31.99
C LYS A 28 -4.62 2.40 -32.57
N ALA A 29 -5.07 1.25 -32.14
CA ALA A 29 -6.48 0.88 -32.24
C ALA A 29 -7.21 1.75 -31.19
N ASP A 30 -8.09 2.62 -31.68
CA ASP A 30 -9.00 3.44 -30.89
C ASP A 30 -10.10 2.51 -30.34
N ILE A 31 -9.74 1.69 -29.36
CA ILE A 31 -10.69 0.84 -28.61
C ILE A 31 -11.27 1.74 -27.54
N ARG A 32 -12.43 2.32 -27.80
CA ARG A 32 -13.33 2.81 -26.74
C ARG A 32 -13.79 1.60 -25.93
N MET A 33 -12.98 1.20 -24.95
CA MET A 33 -13.39 0.21 -23.95
C MET A 33 -14.43 0.86 -23.06
N HIS A 34 -15.58 0.20 -22.91
CA HIS A 34 -16.57 0.56 -21.92
C HIS A 34 -15.92 0.48 -20.54
N GLU A 35 -16.21 1.45 -19.65
CA GLU A 35 -15.59 1.64 -18.32
C GLU A 35 -15.66 0.42 -17.38
N ASN A 36 -16.32 -0.68 -17.77
CA ASN A 36 -16.47 -1.91 -16.98
C ASN A 36 -15.68 -3.13 -17.50
N ASP A 37 -14.92 -3.02 -18.59
CA ASP A 37 -14.25 -4.19 -19.20
C ASP A 37 -12.83 -4.47 -18.66
N PHE A 38 -12.31 -3.65 -17.73
CA PHE A 38 -10.96 -3.84 -17.18
C PHE A 38 -10.85 -5.03 -16.23
N PHE A 39 -11.92 -5.38 -15.51
CA PHE A 39 -11.89 -6.43 -14.49
C PHE A 39 -12.70 -7.64 -14.95
N ASN A 40 -12.07 -8.51 -15.74
CA ASN A 40 -12.64 -9.80 -16.08
C ASN A 40 -12.45 -10.82 -14.94
N GLU A 41 -13.19 -11.92 -14.99
CA GLU A 41 -13.12 -12.99 -13.97
C GLU A 41 -11.71 -13.56 -13.84
N ASP A 42 -10.95 -13.70 -14.94
CA ASP A 42 -9.59 -14.24 -14.92
C ASP A 42 -8.63 -13.35 -14.12
N LEU A 43 -8.75 -12.03 -14.27
CA LEU A 43 -7.93 -11.08 -13.52
C LEU A 43 -8.28 -11.08 -12.03
N LEU A 44 -9.57 -11.14 -11.69
CA LEU A 44 -10.01 -11.23 -10.30
C LEU A 44 -9.55 -12.53 -9.66
N CYS A 45 -9.65 -13.66 -10.38
CA CYS A 45 -9.10 -14.94 -9.94
C CYS A 45 -7.59 -14.89 -9.74
N ALA A 46 -6.86 -14.20 -10.63
CA ALA A 46 -5.40 -14.02 -10.49
C ALA A 46 -5.04 -13.19 -9.25
N LEU A 47 -5.76 -12.09 -9.00
CA LEU A 47 -5.58 -11.26 -7.80
C LEU A 47 -5.94 -12.04 -6.52
N ALA A 48 -7.05 -12.76 -6.52
CA ALA A 48 -7.48 -13.61 -5.40
C ALA A 48 -6.48 -14.73 -5.13
N GLY A 49 -5.92 -15.34 -6.18
CA GLY A 49 -4.92 -16.40 -6.06
C GLY A 49 -3.60 -15.94 -5.42
N VAL A 50 -3.24 -14.66 -5.53
CA VAL A 50 -1.99 -14.13 -4.97
C VAL A 50 -2.18 -13.37 -3.65
N ALA A 51 -3.32 -12.72 -3.46
CA ALA A 51 -3.61 -11.94 -2.26
C ALA A 51 -4.43 -12.71 -1.21
N GLY A 52 -5.10 -13.80 -1.62
CA GLY A 52 -6.12 -14.52 -0.85
C GLY A 52 -7.54 -14.14 -1.31
N GLU A 53 -8.44 -15.11 -1.39
CA GLU A 53 -9.82 -14.91 -1.88
C GLU A 53 -10.59 -13.87 -1.04
N ASP A 54 -10.48 -13.95 0.27
CA ASP A 54 -11.15 -13.02 1.21
C ASP A 54 -10.53 -11.61 1.21
N ASN A 55 -9.39 -11.43 0.58
CA ASN A 55 -8.62 -10.19 0.55
C ASN A 55 -8.86 -9.35 -0.72
N VAL A 56 -9.75 -9.77 -1.61
CA VAL A 56 -10.11 -9.06 -2.84
C VAL A 56 -11.59 -8.70 -2.82
N LEU A 57 -11.89 -7.41 -2.72
CA LEU A 57 -13.24 -6.88 -2.66
C LEU A 57 -13.55 -6.05 -3.90
N MET A 58 -14.74 -6.26 -4.47
CA MET A 58 -15.22 -5.46 -5.61
C MET A 58 -16.12 -4.33 -5.13
N SER A 59 -15.97 -3.16 -5.77
CA SER A 59 -16.79 -1.97 -5.48
C SER A 59 -16.78 -1.58 -4.00
N GLU A 60 -15.64 -1.74 -3.35
CA GLU A 60 -15.50 -1.51 -1.92
C GLU A 60 -15.57 -0.02 -1.58
N PRO A 61 -16.49 0.39 -0.68
CA PRO A 61 -16.65 1.80 -0.33
C PRO A 61 -15.44 2.37 0.41
N MET A 62 -14.74 3.31 -0.20
CA MET A 62 -13.54 3.93 0.40
C MET A 62 -13.83 4.69 1.71
N ARG A 63 -15.08 5.09 1.97
CA ARG A 63 -15.49 5.66 3.26
C ARG A 63 -15.20 4.75 4.46
N GLU A 64 -15.15 3.43 4.26
CA GLU A 64 -14.82 2.48 5.32
C GLU A 64 -13.33 2.43 5.61
N HIS A 65 -12.50 2.94 4.67
CA HIS A 65 -11.03 2.90 4.69
C HIS A 65 -10.38 4.29 4.83
N THR A 66 -11.17 5.33 5.14
CA THR A 66 -10.68 6.68 5.36
C THR A 66 -11.11 7.21 6.72
N THR A 67 -10.27 8.02 7.36
CA THR A 67 -10.60 8.68 8.62
C THR A 67 -11.74 9.68 8.47
N PHE A 68 -11.86 10.31 7.30
CA PHE A 68 -12.94 11.24 7.00
C PHE A 68 -14.32 10.57 6.85
N LYS A 69 -14.37 9.23 6.72
CA LYS A 69 -15.61 8.45 6.53
C LYS A 69 -16.44 8.88 5.32
N ILE A 70 -15.77 9.39 4.30
CA ILE A 70 -16.33 9.75 3.00
C ILE A 70 -15.50 9.12 1.89
N GLY A 71 -16.12 8.88 0.74
CA GLY A 71 -15.49 8.30 -0.45
C GLY A 71 -16.38 7.28 -1.14
N GLY A 72 -16.45 7.38 -2.45
CA GLY A 72 -17.10 6.41 -3.33
C GLY A 72 -16.31 5.10 -3.41
N PRO A 73 -16.76 4.14 -4.23
CA PRO A 73 -16.17 2.80 -4.30
C PRO A 73 -14.82 2.77 -5.01
N ALA A 74 -13.92 1.92 -4.54
CA ALA A 74 -12.80 1.42 -5.33
C ALA A 74 -13.32 0.32 -6.28
N ASP A 75 -12.85 0.25 -7.53
CA ASP A 75 -13.26 -0.81 -8.44
C ASP A 75 -12.86 -2.18 -7.88
N VAL A 76 -11.60 -2.32 -7.49
CA VAL A 76 -11.07 -3.48 -6.78
C VAL A 76 -10.25 -3.00 -5.59
N PHE A 77 -10.50 -3.58 -4.43
CA PHE A 77 -9.78 -3.32 -3.20
C PHE A 77 -9.08 -4.60 -2.73
N VAL A 78 -7.76 -4.53 -2.54
CA VAL A 78 -6.94 -5.69 -2.19
C VAL A 78 -6.19 -5.42 -0.90
N THR A 79 -6.23 -6.39 0.03
CA THR A 79 -5.54 -6.31 1.32
C THR A 79 -4.58 -7.50 1.48
N PRO A 80 -3.38 -7.50 0.89
CA PRO A 80 -2.47 -8.62 0.98
C PRO A 80 -2.04 -8.88 2.43
N ASP A 81 -2.07 -10.16 2.87
CA ASP A 81 -1.66 -10.56 4.22
C ASP A 81 -0.16 -10.81 4.35
N THR A 82 0.56 -10.89 3.25
CA THR A 82 1.99 -11.20 3.22
C THR A 82 2.75 -10.30 2.25
N GLU A 83 4.06 -10.15 2.48
CA GLU A 83 4.94 -9.44 1.55
C GLU A 83 4.95 -10.09 0.15
N GLN A 84 4.93 -11.42 0.10
CA GLN A 84 4.87 -12.17 -1.16
C GLN A 84 3.56 -11.89 -1.91
N GLY A 85 2.44 -11.88 -1.20
CA GLY A 85 1.12 -11.52 -1.75
C GLY A 85 1.09 -10.09 -2.26
N LEU A 86 1.68 -9.15 -1.52
CA LEU A 86 1.82 -7.75 -1.96
C LEU A 86 2.62 -7.66 -3.26
N VAL A 87 3.83 -8.25 -3.30
CA VAL A 87 4.70 -8.22 -4.49
C VAL A 87 4.00 -8.83 -5.70
N ALA A 88 3.33 -9.98 -5.52
CA ALA A 88 2.61 -10.65 -6.60
C ALA A 88 1.39 -9.83 -7.09
N THR A 89 0.66 -9.16 -6.17
CA THR A 89 -0.43 -8.25 -6.52
C THR A 89 0.09 -7.07 -7.35
N LEU A 90 1.18 -6.43 -6.92
CA LEU A 90 1.80 -5.31 -7.65
C LEU A 90 2.32 -5.74 -9.03
N ASP A 91 2.96 -6.92 -9.13
CA ASP A 91 3.43 -7.47 -10.42
C ASP A 91 2.25 -7.73 -11.36
N THR A 92 1.15 -8.30 -10.85
CA THR A 92 -0.08 -8.53 -11.63
C THR A 92 -0.65 -7.20 -12.15
N CYS A 93 -0.78 -6.19 -11.29
CA CYS A 93 -1.26 -4.87 -11.71
C CYS A 93 -0.36 -4.24 -12.79
N TYR A 94 0.96 -4.33 -12.59
CA TYR A 94 1.93 -3.79 -13.55
C TYR A 94 1.87 -4.48 -14.92
N ARG A 95 1.82 -5.82 -14.93
CA ARG A 95 1.77 -6.63 -16.17
C ARG A 95 0.47 -6.44 -16.96
N CYS A 96 -0.61 -6.17 -16.26
CA CYS A 96 -1.93 -5.93 -16.86
C CYS A 96 -2.21 -4.43 -17.13
N ASP A 97 -1.22 -3.55 -16.92
CA ASP A 97 -1.34 -2.08 -17.10
C ASP A 97 -2.55 -1.50 -16.34
N LEU A 98 -2.80 -2.00 -15.11
CA LEU A 98 -3.91 -1.56 -14.28
C LEU A 98 -3.55 -0.29 -13.51
N PRO A 99 -4.45 0.70 -13.44
CA PRO A 99 -4.30 1.81 -12.53
C PRO A 99 -4.18 1.29 -11.09
N LEU A 100 -3.15 1.73 -10.37
CA LEU A 100 -2.84 1.27 -9.03
C LEU A 100 -2.77 2.43 -8.05
N THR A 101 -3.45 2.27 -6.91
CA THR A 101 -3.38 3.19 -5.77
C THR A 101 -2.99 2.40 -4.52
N ILE A 102 -1.89 2.77 -3.87
CA ILE A 102 -1.48 2.16 -2.60
C ILE A 102 -1.96 3.05 -1.46
N VAL A 103 -2.61 2.46 -0.45
CA VAL A 103 -3.11 3.18 0.72
C VAL A 103 -2.60 2.53 2.00
N GLY A 104 -2.31 3.36 3.00
CA GLY A 104 -2.02 2.91 4.36
C GLY A 104 -3.29 2.97 5.22
N ASN A 105 -3.21 3.62 6.38
CA ASN A 105 -4.33 3.77 7.31
C ASN A 105 -5.44 4.74 6.84
N GLY A 106 -5.32 5.36 5.67
CA GLY A 106 -6.32 6.29 5.11
C GLY A 106 -6.55 7.56 5.93
N SER A 107 -5.59 7.95 6.78
CA SER A 107 -5.73 9.10 7.69
C SER A 107 -5.53 10.46 7.01
N ASP A 108 -4.87 10.48 5.85
CA ASP A 108 -4.61 11.67 5.06
C ASP A 108 -5.13 11.50 3.61
N LEU A 109 -6.22 10.75 3.46
CA LEU A 109 -6.81 10.42 2.16
C LEU A 109 -8.23 10.96 2.07
N LEU A 110 -8.46 11.81 1.07
CA LEU A 110 -9.78 12.31 0.70
C LEU A 110 -10.20 11.69 -0.64
N VAL A 111 -11.24 10.88 -0.63
CA VAL A 111 -11.77 10.22 -1.82
C VAL A 111 -13.10 10.85 -2.22
N GLY A 112 -13.23 11.23 -3.49
CA GLY A 112 -14.47 11.78 -4.02
C GLY A 112 -15.58 10.72 -4.18
N ASP A 113 -16.82 11.17 -4.44
CA ASP A 113 -18.01 10.31 -4.56
C ASP A 113 -17.91 9.29 -5.71
N LYS A 114 -17.13 9.60 -6.75
CA LYS A 114 -16.89 8.66 -7.87
C LYS A 114 -15.96 7.51 -7.51
N GLY A 115 -15.30 7.57 -6.35
CA GLY A 115 -14.38 6.55 -5.88
C GLY A 115 -13.03 6.55 -6.63
N ILE A 116 -12.36 5.41 -6.60
CA ILE A 116 -11.04 5.20 -7.19
C ILE A 116 -11.15 4.16 -8.30
N ARG A 117 -10.68 4.53 -9.52
CA ARG A 117 -10.62 3.60 -10.65
C ARG A 117 -9.35 2.77 -10.57
N GLY A 118 -9.47 1.50 -10.92
CA GLY A 118 -8.37 0.56 -10.87
C GLY A 118 -8.32 -0.27 -9.57
N VAL A 119 -7.12 -0.68 -9.20
CA VAL A 119 -6.85 -1.49 -8.01
C VAL A 119 -6.36 -0.60 -6.87
N VAL A 120 -7.03 -0.66 -5.74
CA VAL A 120 -6.54 -0.08 -4.49
C VAL A 120 -5.91 -1.18 -3.66
N VAL A 121 -4.64 -1.04 -3.31
CA VAL A 121 -3.92 -1.97 -2.44
C VAL A 121 -3.73 -1.33 -1.07
N ALA A 122 -4.38 -1.91 -0.06
CA ALA A 122 -4.26 -1.45 1.32
C ALA A 122 -3.20 -2.26 2.08
N LEU A 123 -2.26 -1.54 2.69
CA LEU A 123 -1.24 -2.14 3.56
C LEU A 123 -1.87 -2.33 4.95
N GLY A 124 -2.46 -3.51 5.17
CA GLY A 124 -3.19 -3.84 6.38
C GLY A 124 -2.36 -4.58 7.43
N LYS A 125 -3.07 -5.29 8.32
CA LYS A 125 -2.48 -5.99 9.48
C LYS A 125 -1.45 -7.06 9.11
N GLY A 126 -1.57 -7.72 7.95
CA GLY A 126 -0.60 -8.70 7.48
C GLY A 126 0.78 -8.12 7.14
N LEU A 127 0.90 -6.79 7.07
CA LEU A 127 2.13 -6.05 6.76
C LEU A 127 2.44 -5.05 7.88
N SER A 128 2.22 -5.41 9.14
CA SER A 128 2.34 -4.53 10.32
C SER A 128 3.32 -5.02 11.38
N ASP A 129 4.20 -5.96 11.04
CA ASP A 129 5.20 -6.49 11.97
C ASP A 129 6.13 -5.39 12.49
N ILE A 130 6.42 -5.47 13.80
CA ILE A 130 7.34 -4.56 14.49
C ILE A 130 8.33 -5.43 15.29
N THR A 131 9.61 -5.14 15.12
CA THR A 131 10.67 -5.81 15.87
C THR A 131 11.63 -4.80 16.48
N VAL A 132 12.13 -5.07 17.69
CA VAL A 132 13.11 -4.24 18.37
C VAL A 132 14.36 -5.07 18.63
N ASP A 133 15.51 -4.56 18.20
CA ASP A 133 16.82 -5.16 18.45
C ASP A 133 17.79 -4.08 18.93
N GLY A 134 18.12 -4.11 20.22
CA GLY A 134 18.92 -3.08 20.87
C GLY A 134 18.28 -1.69 20.75
N THR A 135 18.91 -0.79 19.99
CA THR A 135 18.41 0.56 19.73
C THR A 135 17.72 0.72 18.35
N HIS A 136 17.52 -0.39 17.64
CA HIS A 136 16.90 -0.40 16.33
C HIS A 136 15.46 -0.89 16.42
N VAL A 137 14.54 -0.14 15.84
CA VAL A 137 13.15 -0.54 15.64
C VAL A 137 12.91 -0.73 14.15
N THR A 138 12.54 -1.94 13.75
CA THR A 138 12.16 -2.26 12.37
C THR A 138 10.65 -2.46 12.34
N ALA A 139 9.98 -1.78 11.41
CA ALA A 139 8.54 -1.87 11.26
C ALA A 139 8.16 -2.05 9.79
N ALA A 140 7.16 -2.90 9.54
CA ALA A 140 6.57 -3.04 8.22
C ALA A 140 5.74 -1.80 7.84
N ALA A 141 5.53 -1.58 6.54
CA ALA A 141 4.90 -0.36 6.02
C ALA A 141 3.45 -0.15 6.47
N GLY A 142 2.73 -1.23 6.81
CA GLY A 142 1.36 -1.19 7.32
C GLY A 142 1.26 -0.97 8.83
N ALA A 143 2.38 -1.04 9.59
CA ALA A 143 2.38 -0.80 11.03
C ALA A 143 1.96 0.64 11.34
N LEU A 144 1.19 0.84 12.41
CA LEU A 144 0.82 2.19 12.85
C LEU A 144 1.99 2.88 13.54
N LEU A 145 2.15 4.18 13.31
CA LEU A 145 3.20 4.98 13.99
C LEU A 145 3.03 4.95 15.51
N SER A 146 1.79 4.94 16.01
CA SER A 146 1.49 4.78 17.44
C SER A 146 2.05 3.49 18.02
N ASP A 147 1.92 2.38 17.27
CA ASP A 147 2.35 1.06 17.74
C ASP A 147 3.89 0.96 17.73
N VAL A 148 4.53 1.56 16.71
CA VAL A 148 6.00 1.66 16.64
C VAL A 148 6.54 2.50 17.79
N ALA A 149 5.88 3.63 18.10
CA ALA A 149 6.27 4.48 19.23
C ALA A 149 6.07 3.76 20.57
N ALA A 150 4.98 2.99 20.73
CA ALA A 150 4.74 2.17 21.92
C ALA A 150 5.82 1.09 22.10
N ALA A 151 6.15 0.36 21.01
CA ALA A 151 7.21 -0.66 21.06
C ALA A 151 8.58 -0.07 21.40
N ALA A 152 8.90 1.11 20.87
CA ALA A 152 10.12 1.84 21.24
C ALA A 152 10.13 2.22 22.72
N ALA A 153 9.03 2.76 23.24
CA ALA A 153 8.90 3.15 24.65
C ALA A 153 9.01 1.96 25.60
N GLU A 154 8.36 0.82 25.27
CA GLU A 154 8.46 -0.43 26.04
C GLU A 154 9.91 -0.95 26.11
N ALA A 155 10.69 -0.73 25.05
CA ALA A 155 12.11 -1.05 25.02
C ALA A 155 13.00 0.01 25.68
N GLY A 156 12.43 1.07 26.26
CA GLY A 156 13.17 2.18 26.89
C GLY A 156 13.90 3.09 25.92
N LEU A 157 13.49 3.09 24.64
CA LEU A 157 14.03 3.97 23.59
C LEU A 157 13.27 5.29 23.55
N THR A 158 13.98 6.37 23.19
CA THR A 158 13.45 7.73 23.05
C THR A 158 13.59 8.21 21.60
N GLY A 159 12.82 9.24 21.23
CA GLY A 159 12.90 9.89 19.91
C GLY A 159 11.67 9.66 19.03
N MET A 160 10.72 8.78 19.43
CA MET A 160 9.48 8.51 18.72
C MET A 160 8.28 9.31 19.28
N GLU A 161 8.47 10.01 20.39
CA GLU A 161 7.40 10.73 21.09
C GLU A 161 6.69 11.76 20.18
N PRO A 162 7.41 12.58 19.37
CA PRO A 162 6.74 13.60 18.55
C PRO A 162 5.80 13.03 17.49
N ILE A 163 6.07 11.82 16.99
CA ILE A 163 5.27 11.20 15.93
C ILE A 163 4.22 10.21 16.45
N SER A 164 4.22 9.91 17.76
CA SER A 164 3.31 8.96 18.38
C SER A 164 1.82 9.32 18.20
N GLY A 165 1.50 10.60 18.04
CA GLY A 165 0.15 11.11 17.82
C GLY A 165 -0.29 11.17 16.36
N ILE A 166 0.56 10.81 15.40
CA ILE A 166 0.20 10.79 13.97
C ILE A 166 -0.59 9.52 13.68
N PRO A 167 -1.85 9.59 13.21
CA PRO A 167 -2.72 8.43 13.04
C PRO A 167 -2.45 7.68 11.72
N GLY A 168 -1.20 7.65 11.26
CA GLY A 168 -0.77 7.06 9.99
C GLY A 168 -0.06 5.73 10.14
N SER A 169 0.07 5.00 9.03
CA SER A 169 0.98 3.88 8.91
C SER A 169 2.40 4.35 8.60
N VAL A 170 3.40 3.52 8.90
CA VAL A 170 4.81 3.80 8.61
C VAL A 170 5.04 4.12 7.13
N GLY A 171 4.49 3.30 6.22
CA GLY A 171 4.61 3.54 4.79
C GLY A 171 3.96 4.84 4.33
N GLY A 172 2.76 5.14 4.85
CA GLY A 172 2.06 6.40 4.58
C GLY A 172 2.84 7.61 5.11
N ALA A 173 3.38 7.51 6.32
CA ALA A 173 4.19 8.58 6.92
C ALA A 173 5.47 8.84 6.13
N CYS A 174 6.16 7.78 5.69
CA CYS A 174 7.35 7.93 4.84
C CYS A 174 7.01 8.59 3.49
N TYR A 175 5.90 8.18 2.87
CA TYR A 175 5.46 8.74 1.59
C TYR A 175 5.10 10.22 1.72
N MET A 176 4.37 10.60 2.77
CA MET A 176 3.94 11.97 3.02
C MET A 176 5.02 12.84 3.69
N ASN A 177 6.20 12.27 4.02
CA ASN A 177 7.21 12.94 4.84
C ASN A 177 6.58 13.53 6.11
N ALA A 178 5.77 12.70 6.80
CA ALA A 178 4.98 13.14 7.93
C ALA A 178 5.88 13.53 9.11
N GLY A 179 5.58 14.65 9.73
CA GLY A 179 6.27 15.14 10.90
C GLY A 179 5.31 15.91 11.81
N ALA A 180 5.64 16.01 13.09
CA ALA A 180 4.90 16.76 14.07
C ALA A 180 5.86 17.37 15.09
N TYR A 181 5.48 18.57 15.61
CA TYR A 181 6.20 19.26 16.69
C TYR A 181 7.71 19.51 16.43
N GLY A 182 8.11 19.61 15.16
CA GLY A 182 9.49 19.91 14.76
C GLY A 182 10.39 18.67 14.63
N ALA A 183 9.81 17.48 14.57
CA ALA A 183 10.49 16.22 14.27
C ALA A 183 10.33 15.85 12.80
#